data_d77783d14f8367d87074cc6cdaf2d1a1
#
_entry.id   d77783d14f8367d87074cc6cdaf2d1a1
#
_cell.length_a   1.000
_cell.length_b   1.000
_cell.length_c   1.000
_cell.angle_alpha   90.00
_cell.angle_beta   90.00
_cell.angle_gamma   90.00
#
_symmetry.space_group_name_H-M   'P 1'
#
loop_
_entity.id
_entity.type
_entity.pdbx_description
1 polymer ?
#
loop_
_entity_poly.entity_id
_entity_poly.type
_entity_poly.pdbx_seq_one_letter_code
_entity_poly.pdbx_strand_id
1 'polypeptide(L)'
;MAINFENAPLIEVIVELRWGAALPFPPQGLSNAPTHLFNVNLEASQHEEFFMNFGAECGSRGLQRAERIVPQGFPVIPGQVVYRFRSNDRSLQNLLQVGPGVFTVNGLPPYKGWPSFEAFMGRGIDALLASRPLNETENDFSSVNIRFINGFGKDYFEDTSRLAFLKSLGFIVQVPKELEAVSQEDNSTFFNMNYITNLKGGAKLQVTVAEGVKEGVPIQVVELGTTHESVRPTKKDLLEIINISHDLIEKIFMDMTAPIHSKMKPKEV
;
A
#
# COMPACT_ATOMS: atom_id res chain seq x y z
N MET A 1 -11.79 21.32 -4.68
CA MET A 1 -12.21 20.47 -5.79
C MET A 1 -11.06 19.50 -6.05
N ALA A 2 -11.32 18.20 -6.02
CA ALA A 2 -10.30 17.20 -6.36
C ALA A 2 -10.03 17.30 -7.87
N ILE A 3 -8.78 17.55 -8.25
CA ILE A 3 -8.37 17.56 -9.65
C ILE A 3 -8.14 16.12 -10.10
N ASN A 4 -8.91 15.66 -11.08
CA ASN A 4 -8.66 14.38 -11.73
C ASN A 4 -7.73 14.57 -12.93
N PHE A 5 -6.86 13.60 -13.19
CA PHE A 5 -5.91 13.62 -14.30
C PHE A 5 -6.23 12.50 -15.30
N GLU A 6 -6.09 12.78 -16.60
CA GLU A 6 -6.19 11.74 -17.64
C GLU A 6 -4.98 10.80 -17.60
N ASN A 7 -3.78 11.40 -17.44
CA ASN A 7 -2.52 10.70 -17.34
C ASN A 7 -2.03 10.73 -15.88
N ALA A 8 -2.76 10.06 -14.98
CA ALA A 8 -2.37 9.96 -13.59
C ALA A 8 -1.24 8.94 -13.43
N PRO A 9 -0.17 9.25 -12.67
CA PRO A 9 0.95 8.32 -12.44
C PRO A 9 0.60 7.18 -11.48
N LEU A 10 -0.60 7.13 -10.93
CA LEU A 10 -1.00 6.16 -9.93
C LEU A 10 -0.89 4.72 -10.48
N ILE A 11 -0.08 3.90 -9.83
CA ILE A 11 0.05 2.47 -10.09
C ILE A 11 -0.90 1.69 -9.18
N GLU A 12 -0.92 2.03 -7.89
CA GLU A 12 -1.70 1.31 -6.89
C GLU A 12 -1.95 2.18 -5.67
N VAL A 13 -3.14 2.05 -5.07
CA VAL A 13 -3.42 2.49 -3.71
C VAL A 13 -3.63 1.26 -2.84
N ILE A 14 -3.00 1.24 -1.65
CA ILE A 14 -3.06 0.12 -0.71
C ILE A 14 -3.46 0.66 0.65
N VAL A 15 -4.54 0.10 1.21
CA VAL A 15 -4.85 0.22 2.64
C VAL A 15 -4.57 -1.12 3.29
N GLU A 16 -3.74 -1.13 4.32
CA GLU A 16 -3.35 -2.34 5.05
C GLU A 16 -3.69 -2.20 6.53
N LEU A 17 -4.39 -3.18 7.06
CA LEU A 17 -4.70 -3.31 8.47
C LEU A 17 -3.94 -4.52 9.03
N ARG A 18 -3.26 -4.34 10.16
CA ARG A 18 -2.56 -5.43 10.86
C ARG A 18 -3.06 -5.56 12.29
N TRP A 19 -3.14 -6.78 12.78
CA TRP A 19 -3.53 -7.10 14.15
C TRP A 19 -2.82 -8.38 14.62
N GLY A 20 -2.97 -8.71 15.90
CA GLY A 20 -2.27 -9.83 16.53
C GLY A 20 -0.81 -9.52 16.86
N ALA A 21 -0.09 -10.49 17.36
CA ALA A 21 1.33 -10.34 17.65
C ALA A 21 2.11 -10.15 16.36
N ALA A 22 2.71 -8.99 16.18
CA ALA A 22 3.69 -8.79 15.13
C ALA A 22 4.84 -9.77 15.42
N LEU A 23 5.07 -10.72 14.51
CA LEU A 23 6.36 -11.41 14.53
C LEU A 23 7.42 -10.32 14.34
N PRO A 24 8.38 -10.17 15.25
CA PRO A 24 9.49 -9.28 15.01
C PRO A 24 10.13 -9.73 13.70
N PHE A 25 10.11 -8.87 12.66
CA PHE A 25 10.94 -9.11 11.51
C PHE A 25 12.36 -9.32 12.04
N PRO A 26 13.03 -10.44 11.70
CA PRO A 26 14.41 -10.58 12.11
C PRO A 26 15.16 -9.38 11.54
N PRO A 27 15.90 -8.63 12.36
CA PRO A 27 16.77 -7.58 11.84
C PRO A 27 17.69 -8.27 10.84
N GLN A 28 17.78 -7.71 9.63
CA GLN A 28 18.65 -8.22 8.59
C GLN A 28 20.06 -8.36 9.19
N GLY A 29 20.52 -9.58 9.42
CA GLY A 29 21.90 -9.83 9.80
C GLY A 29 22.20 -10.77 10.98
N LEU A 30 21.23 -11.45 11.63
CA LEU A 30 21.55 -12.41 12.67
C LEU A 30 20.87 -13.78 12.44
N SER A 31 21.65 -14.71 11.96
CA SER A 31 21.28 -16.11 11.68
C SER A 31 21.33 -17.02 12.91
N ASN A 32 20.81 -16.62 14.08
CA ASN A 32 20.71 -17.52 15.23
C ASN A 32 19.54 -17.11 16.14
N ALA A 33 18.31 -17.09 15.60
CA ALA A 33 17.13 -17.02 16.46
C ALA A 33 16.73 -18.45 16.88
N PRO A 34 16.44 -18.70 18.17
CA PRO A 34 15.95 -20.00 18.60
C PRO A 34 14.61 -20.29 17.92
N THR A 35 14.52 -21.45 17.30
CA THR A 35 13.30 -21.97 16.69
C THR A 35 12.30 -22.24 17.80
N HIS A 36 11.40 -21.31 18.10
CA HIS A 36 10.21 -21.64 18.87
C HIS A 36 9.32 -22.52 18.00
N LEU A 37 9.15 -23.77 18.40
CA LEU A 37 8.18 -24.69 17.81
C LEU A 37 6.78 -24.11 18.05
N PHE A 38 6.22 -23.47 17.03
CA PHE A 38 4.82 -23.04 17.03
C PHE A 38 3.92 -24.29 17.09
N ASN A 39 2.84 -24.20 17.86
CA ASN A 39 1.83 -25.24 17.94
C ASN A 39 0.93 -25.16 16.68
N VAL A 40 1.45 -25.64 15.57
CA VAL A 40 0.96 -25.43 14.19
C VAL A 40 -0.48 -25.97 13.98
N ASN A 41 -0.95 -26.90 14.81
CA ASN A 41 -2.21 -27.59 14.56
C ASN A 41 -3.47 -26.89 15.09
N LEU A 42 -3.39 -26.15 16.18
CA LEU A 42 -4.55 -25.41 16.74
C LEU A 42 -4.74 -24.06 16.02
N GLU A 43 -3.66 -23.38 15.68
CA GLU A 43 -3.72 -22.12 14.94
C GLU A 43 -4.20 -22.32 13.50
N ALA A 44 -3.85 -23.44 12.85
CA ALA A 44 -4.27 -23.73 11.49
C ALA A 44 -5.79 -23.88 11.37
N SER A 45 -6.47 -24.48 12.35
CA SER A 45 -7.94 -24.65 12.31
C SER A 45 -8.68 -23.33 12.49
N GLN A 46 -8.20 -22.45 13.37
CA GLN A 46 -8.77 -21.12 13.58
C GLN A 46 -8.60 -20.21 12.36
N HIS A 47 -7.47 -20.30 11.69
CA HIS A 47 -7.24 -19.55 10.46
C HIS A 47 -8.15 -20.01 9.31
N GLU A 48 -8.37 -21.31 9.14
CA GLU A 48 -9.27 -21.82 8.09
C GLU A 48 -10.74 -21.39 8.36
N GLU A 49 -11.20 -21.42 9.61
CA GLU A 49 -12.52 -20.89 9.98
C GLU A 49 -12.64 -19.40 9.67
N PHE A 50 -11.63 -18.61 10.03
CA PHE A 50 -11.58 -17.17 9.68
C PHE A 50 -11.67 -16.95 8.18
N PHE A 51 -10.92 -17.69 7.37
CA PHE A 51 -10.94 -17.54 5.91
C PHE A 51 -12.30 -17.95 5.31
N MET A 52 -12.94 -18.99 5.84
CA MET A 52 -14.28 -19.40 5.40
C MET A 52 -15.31 -18.31 5.72
N ASN A 53 -15.30 -17.79 6.94
CA ASN A 53 -16.22 -16.73 7.36
C ASN A 53 -16.00 -15.46 6.55
N PHE A 54 -14.75 -15.04 6.37
CA PHE A 54 -14.42 -13.86 5.54
C PHE A 54 -14.82 -14.06 4.09
N GLY A 55 -14.64 -15.27 3.54
CA GLY A 55 -15.07 -15.61 2.19
C GLY A 55 -16.59 -15.53 2.02
N ALA A 56 -17.37 -16.02 3.00
CA ALA A 56 -18.84 -15.92 3.01
C ALA A 56 -19.28 -14.45 3.05
N GLU A 57 -18.68 -13.63 3.92
CA GLU A 57 -18.93 -12.20 4.02
C GLU A 57 -18.58 -11.46 2.73
N CYS A 58 -17.46 -11.78 2.09
CA CYS A 58 -17.10 -11.25 0.77
C CYS A 58 -18.10 -11.64 -0.31
N GLY A 59 -18.52 -12.91 -0.33
CA GLY A 59 -19.51 -13.42 -1.30
C GLY A 59 -20.85 -12.70 -1.21
N SER A 60 -21.35 -12.45 0.01
CA SER A 60 -22.58 -11.69 0.26
C SER A 60 -22.51 -10.23 -0.23
N ARG A 61 -21.31 -9.67 -0.35
CA ARG A 61 -21.02 -8.29 -0.79
C ARG A 61 -20.58 -8.19 -2.25
N GLY A 62 -20.75 -9.27 -3.04
CA GLY A 62 -20.46 -9.28 -4.48
C GLY A 62 -18.99 -9.52 -4.83
N LEU A 63 -18.17 -10.02 -3.91
CA LEU A 63 -16.77 -10.39 -4.11
C LEU A 63 -16.65 -11.92 -4.17
N GLN A 64 -17.19 -12.52 -5.22
CA GLN A 64 -17.38 -13.98 -5.32
C GLN A 64 -16.16 -14.70 -5.92
N ARG A 65 -15.17 -13.99 -6.45
CA ARG A 65 -13.95 -14.59 -7.00
C ARG A 65 -12.89 -14.67 -5.92
N ALA A 66 -12.77 -15.83 -5.29
CA ALA A 66 -11.72 -16.12 -4.32
C ALA A 66 -10.56 -16.86 -4.99
N GLU A 67 -9.34 -16.46 -4.67
CA GLU A 67 -8.10 -17.09 -5.12
C GLU A 67 -7.19 -17.33 -3.90
N ARG A 68 -6.77 -18.57 -3.70
CA ARG A 68 -5.74 -18.88 -2.71
C ARG A 68 -4.37 -18.63 -3.32
N ILE A 69 -3.58 -17.74 -2.68
CA ILE A 69 -2.25 -17.34 -3.14
C ILE A 69 -1.19 -18.31 -2.62
N VAL A 70 -1.31 -18.72 -1.34
CA VAL A 70 -0.42 -19.71 -0.74
C VAL A 70 -0.93 -21.10 -1.12
N PRO A 71 -0.14 -21.94 -1.82
CA PRO A 71 -0.56 -23.28 -2.22
C PRO A 71 -1.00 -24.12 -1.00
N GLN A 72 -1.96 -25.02 -1.21
CA GLN A 72 -2.41 -25.94 -0.16
C GLN A 72 -1.26 -26.82 0.29
N GLY A 73 -1.13 -27.04 1.61
CA GLY A 73 -0.05 -27.82 2.21
C GLY A 73 1.21 -27.03 2.54
N PHE A 74 1.31 -25.77 2.09
CA PHE A 74 2.40 -24.90 2.53
C PHE A 74 2.04 -24.23 3.87
N PRO A 75 3.04 -24.00 4.75
CA PRO A 75 2.80 -23.32 6.02
C PRO A 75 2.33 -21.88 5.78
N VAL A 76 1.34 -21.45 6.53
CA VAL A 76 0.85 -20.08 6.55
C VAL A 76 1.55 -19.33 7.67
N ILE A 77 2.18 -18.20 7.35
CA ILE A 77 2.94 -17.39 8.30
C ILE A 77 2.08 -16.19 8.71
N PRO A 78 2.02 -15.83 10.01
CA PRO A 78 1.35 -14.61 10.46
C PRO A 78 1.82 -13.37 9.70
N GLY A 79 0.86 -12.54 9.29
CA GLY A 79 1.13 -11.35 8.45
C GLY A 79 1.33 -11.62 6.96
N GLN A 80 1.24 -12.87 6.52
CA GLN A 80 1.29 -13.26 5.11
C GLN A 80 -0.12 -13.30 4.53
N VAL A 81 -0.33 -12.67 3.36
CA VAL A 81 -1.57 -12.79 2.59
C VAL A 81 -1.74 -14.23 2.07
N VAL A 82 -2.91 -14.81 2.29
CA VAL A 82 -3.25 -16.19 1.90
C VAL A 82 -4.33 -16.22 0.82
N TYR A 83 -5.33 -15.37 0.92
CA TYR A 83 -6.43 -15.30 -0.03
C TYR A 83 -6.59 -13.91 -0.62
N ARG A 84 -7.06 -13.90 -1.87
CA ARG A 84 -7.46 -12.72 -2.62
C ARG A 84 -8.90 -12.82 -3.07
N PHE A 85 -9.66 -11.73 -2.94
CA PHE A 85 -11.07 -11.64 -3.33
C PHE A 85 -11.29 -10.51 -4.31
N ARG A 86 -12.06 -10.78 -5.35
CA ARG A 86 -12.38 -9.82 -6.41
C ARG A 86 -13.88 -9.88 -6.74
N SER A 87 -14.38 -8.78 -7.31
CA SER A 87 -15.71 -8.80 -7.96
C SER A 87 -15.72 -9.74 -9.17
N ASN A 88 -16.89 -10.27 -9.49
CA ASN A 88 -17.13 -10.96 -10.77
C ASN A 88 -17.07 -9.98 -11.95
N ASP A 89 -17.40 -8.73 -11.72
CA ASP A 89 -17.23 -7.67 -12.72
C ASP A 89 -15.72 -7.39 -12.93
N ARG A 90 -15.23 -7.83 -14.08
CA ARG A 90 -13.83 -7.68 -14.48
C ARG A 90 -13.42 -6.24 -14.77
N SER A 91 -14.39 -5.32 -14.92
CA SER A 91 -14.10 -3.89 -15.06
C SER A 91 -13.65 -3.24 -13.74
N LEU A 92 -13.93 -3.90 -12.60
CA LEU A 92 -13.52 -3.48 -11.27
C LEU A 92 -12.19 -4.15 -10.92
N GLN A 93 -11.13 -3.36 -10.87
CA GLN A 93 -9.78 -3.85 -10.60
C GLN A 93 -9.41 -3.86 -9.11
N ASN A 94 -10.30 -3.34 -8.25
CA ASN A 94 -10.08 -3.37 -6.80
C ASN A 94 -10.13 -4.82 -6.28
N LEU A 95 -9.32 -5.10 -5.26
CA LEU A 95 -9.28 -6.41 -4.63
C LEU A 95 -9.09 -6.29 -3.11
N LEU A 96 -9.56 -7.31 -2.41
CA LEU A 96 -9.25 -7.53 -1.00
C LEU A 96 -8.26 -8.68 -0.88
N GLN A 97 -7.36 -8.59 0.08
CA GLN A 97 -6.49 -9.71 0.42
C GLN A 97 -6.51 -9.92 1.94
N VAL A 98 -6.40 -11.16 2.36
CA VAL A 98 -6.46 -11.52 3.77
C VAL A 98 -5.49 -12.63 4.10
N GLY A 99 -4.94 -12.58 5.29
CA GLY A 99 -4.11 -13.60 5.92
C GLY A 99 -4.20 -13.48 7.44
N PRO A 100 -3.55 -14.38 8.19
CA PRO A 100 -3.51 -14.27 9.65
C PRO A 100 -2.87 -12.95 10.07
N GLY A 101 -3.61 -12.09 10.77
CA GLY A 101 -3.13 -10.81 11.25
C GLY A 101 -2.90 -9.74 10.17
N VAL A 102 -3.40 -9.93 8.95
CA VAL A 102 -3.27 -8.95 7.86
C VAL A 102 -4.50 -8.92 6.97
N PHE A 103 -4.92 -7.71 6.62
CA PHE A 103 -5.93 -7.45 5.62
C PHE A 103 -5.50 -6.27 4.75
N THR A 104 -5.68 -6.38 3.44
CA THR A 104 -5.40 -5.28 2.52
C THR A 104 -6.55 -5.01 1.57
N VAL A 105 -6.73 -3.75 1.22
CA VAL A 105 -7.58 -3.26 0.14
C VAL A 105 -6.69 -2.61 -0.89
N ASN A 106 -6.76 -3.10 -2.12
CA ASN A 106 -5.91 -2.61 -3.20
C ASN A 106 -6.78 -2.01 -4.30
N GLY A 107 -6.45 -0.79 -4.71
CA GLY A 107 -7.03 -0.11 -5.86
C GLY A 107 -6.03 -0.05 -7.00
N LEU A 108 -6.39 -0.66 -8.13
CA LEU A 108 -5.57 -0.74 -9.35
C LEU A 108 -6.19 0.09 -10.47
N PRO A 109 -5.41 0.55 -11.47
CA PRO A 109 -5.95 1.20 -12.65
C PRO A 109 -6.91 0.29 -13.45
N PRO A 110 -7.96 0.86 -14.06
CA PRO A 110 -8.33 2.26 -14.04
C PRO A 110 -8.95 2.68 -12.70
N TYR A 111 -8.30 3.61 -12.02
CA TYR A 111 -8.75 4.11 -10.72
C TYR A 111 -9.92 5.09 -10.89
N LYS A 112 -11.05 4.81 -10.21
CA LYS A 112 -12.29 5.59 -10.34
C LYS A 112 -12.43 6.72 -9.31
N GLY A 113 -11.33 7.08 -8.64
CA GLY A 113 -11.29 8.10 -7.61
C GLY A 113 -11.60 7.57 -6.20
N TRP A 114 -11.30 8.42 -5.21
CA TRP A 114 -11.38 8.07 -3.79
C TRP A 114 -12.79 7.64 -3.34
N PRO A 115 -13.90 8.34 -3.69
CA PRO A 115 -15.22 7.92 -3.22
C PRO A 115 -15.61 6.49 -3.63
N SER A 116 -15.21 6.07 -4.84
CA SER A 116 -15.44 4.71 -5.33
C SER A 116 -14.58 3.68 -4.59
N PHE A 117 -13.32 4.02 -4.31
CA PHE A 117 -12.41 3.17 -3.56
C PHE A 117 -12.82 3.06 -2.09
N GLU A 118 -13.19 4.16 -1.45
CA GLU A 118 -13.68 4.20 -0.07
C GLU A 118 -14.94 3.32 0.11
N ALA A 119 -15.90 3.42 -0.80
CA ALA A 119 -17.10 2.58 -0.77
C ALA A 119 -16.76 1.08 -0.90
N PHE A 120 -15.78 0.74 -1.74
CA PHE A 120 -15.29 -0.64 -1.88
C PHE A 120 -14.58 -1.09 -0.60
N MET A 121 -13.67 -0.27 -0.08
CA MET A 121 -12.92 -0.50 1.17
C MET A 121 -13.87 -0.68 2.35
N GLY A 122 -14.89 0.18 2.48
CA GLY A 122 -15.88 0.09 3.56
C GLY A 122 -16.60 -1.26 3.59
N ARG A 123 -16.91 -1.87 2.43
CA ARG A 123 -17.47 -3.23 2.37
C ARG A 123 -16.46 -4.29 2.82
N GLY A 124 -15.17 -4.12 2.45
CA GLY A 124 -14.11 -5.01 2.89
C GLY A 124 -13.86 -4.95 4.41
N ILE A 125 -13.89 -3.75 4.98
CA ILE A 125 -13.78 -3.54 6.43
C ILE A 125 -14.97 -4.19 7.16
N ASP A 126 -16.21 -4.03 6.65
CA ASP A 126 -17.37 -4.69 7.22
C ASP A 126 -17.23 -6.22 7.21
N ALA A 127 -16.75 -6.79 6.11
CA ALA A 127 -16.49 -8.23 6.02
C ALA A 127 -15.42 -8.68 7.01
N LEU A 128 -14.32 -7.91 7.14
CA LEU A 128 -13.26 -8.20 8.08
C LEU A 128 -13.76 -8.18 9.54
N LEU A 129 -14.42 -7.10 9.94
CA LEU A 129 -14.90 -6.94 11.33
C LEU A 129 -15.92 -8.01 11.72
N ALA A 130 -16.75 -8.48 10.76
CA ALA A 130 -17.72 -9.55 10.99
C ALA A 130 -17.08 -10.94 11.08
N SER A 131 -15.88 -11.14 10.57
CA SER A 131 -15.24 -12.47 10.45
C SER A 131 -14.00 -12.65 11.32
N ARG A 132 -13.47 -11.60 11.95
CA ARG A 132 -12.30 -11.73 12.84
C ARG A 132 -12.55 -12.80 13.91
N PRO A 133 -11.53 -13.59 14.30
CA PRO A 133 -11.66 -14.56 15.38
C PRO A 133 -12.16 -13.90 16.67
N LEU A 134 -13.08 -14.58 17.39
CA LEU A 134 -13.72 -14.03 18.58
C LEU A 134 -12.75 -13.53 19.65
N ASN A 135 -11.62 -14.19 19.80
CA ASN A 135 -10.56 -13.80 20.74
C ASN A 135 -9.75 -12.56 20.28
N GLU A 136 -9.98 -12.07 19.04
CA GLU A 136 -9.28 -10.92 18.45
C GLU A 136 -10.20 -9.74 18.17
N THR A 137 -11.53 -9.90 18.27
CA THR A 137 -12.52 -8.88 17.87
C THR A 137 -12.36 -7.55 18.60
N GLU A 138 -12.01 -7.59 19.89
CA GLU A 138 -11.83 -6.40 20.73
C GLU A 138 -10.41 -5.81 20.67
N ASN A 139 -9.48 -6.53 20.04
CA ASN A 139 -8.10 -6.07 19.95
C ASN A 139 -7.96 -4.96 18.92
N ASP A 140 -7.25 -3.90 19.28
CA ASP A 140 -6.87 -2.84 18.37
C ASP A 140 -6.08 -3.39 17.18
N PHE A 141 -6.20 -2.71 16.05
CA PHE A 141 -5.26 -2.90 14.95
C PHE A 141 -3.90 -2.35 15.36
N SER A 142 -2.88 -3.20 15.33
CA SER A 142 -1.50 -2.80 15.66
C SER A 142 -0.97 -1.74 14.70
N SER A 143 -1.40 -1.79 13.44
CA SER A 143 -1.16 -0.71 12.49
C SER A 143 -2.25 -0.60 11.41
N VAL A 144 -2.51 0.63 11.00
CA VAL A 144 -3.31 1.01 9.82
C VAL A 144 -2.41 1.82 8.90
N ASN A 145 -2.15 1.28 7.72
CA ASN A 145 -1.28 1.89 6.72
C ASN A 145 -2.09 2.26 5.48
N ILE A 146 -1.81 3.42 4.90
CA ILE A 146 -2.27 3.78 3.57
C ILE A 146 -1.07 4.19 2.72
N ARG A 147 -0.99 3.70 1.50
CA ARG A 147 0.11 3.97 0.57
C ARG A 147 -0.42 4.24 -0.83
N PHE A 148 0.11 5.29 -1.45
CA PHE A 148 -0.12 5.62 -2.85
C PHE A 148 1.20 5.44 -3.61
N ILE A 149 1.23 4.50 -4.54
CA ILE A 149 2.39 4.18 -5.35
C ILE A 149 2.20 4.84 -6.71
N ASN A 150 3.07 5.80 -7.02
CA ASN A 150 3.04 6.54 -8.28
C ASN A 150 4.27 6.18 -9.11
N GLY A 151 4.08 5.94 -10.41
CA GLY A 151 5.14 5.61 -11.35
C GLY A 151 5.18 6.61 -12.50
N PHE A 152 6.28 7.31 -12.60
CA PHE A 152 6.52 8.31 -13.63
C PHE A 152 7.40 7.70 -14.72
N GLY A 153 6.85 7.50 -15.91
CA GLY A 153 7.56 7.04 -17.10
C GLY A 153 8.28 8.19 -17.82
N LYS A 154 8.89 7.89 -18.96
CA LYS A 154 9.62 8.88 -19.77
C LYS A 154 8.76 10.06 -20.19
N ASP A 155 7.47 9.87 -20.41
CA ASP A 155 6.51 10.91 -20.78
C ASP A 155 6.42 12.08 -19.78
N TYR A 156 6.86 11.85 -18.54
CA TYR A 156 6.94 12.91 -17.52
C TYR A 156 8.28 13.67 -17.49
N PHE A 157 9.36 13.11 -18.07
CA PHE A 157 10.70 13.71 -18.00
C PHE A 157 11.54 13.56 -19.28
N GLU A 158 10.90 13.40 -20.46
CA GLU A 158 11.57 13.13 -21.76
C GLU A 158 12.79 14.01 -22.06
N ASP A 159 12.74 15.29 -21.67
CA ASP A 159 13.76 16.28 -21.99
C ASP A 159 14.72 16.58 -20.81
N THR A 160 14.61 15.83 -19.71
CA THR A 160 15.37 16.10 -18.49
C THR A 160 15.98 14.84 -17.89
N SER A 161 17.09 14.99 -17.18
CA SER A 161 17.64 13.89 -16.39
C SER A 161 16.71 13.51 -15.24
N ARG A 162 16.80 12.26 -14.75
CA ARG A 162 16.02 11.79 -13.59
C ARG A 162 16.23 12.67 -12.36
N LEU A 163 17.45 13.12 -12.10
CA LEU A 163 17.75 14.02 -10.98
C LEU A 163 17.08 15.38 -11.17
N ALA A 164 17.05 15.92 -12.39
CA ALA A 164 16.33 17.15 -12.69
C ALA A 164 14.81 16.99 -12.53
N PHE A 165 14.27 15.85 -12.93
CA PHE A 165 12.87 15.50 -12.67
C PHE A 165 12.57 15.42 -11.16
N LEU A 166 13.37 14.69 -10.39
CA LEU A 166 13.20 14.61 -8.93
C LEU A 166 13.31 15.99 -8.28
N LYS A 167 14.24 16.83 -8.75
CA LYS A 167 14.35 18.21 -8.30
C LYS A 167 13.08 19.02 -8.59
N SER A 168 12.42 18.81 -9.72
CA SER A 168 11.14 19.47 -10.03
C SER A 168 10.01 19.04 -9.09
N LEU A 169 10.08 17.83 -8.54
CA LEU A 169 9.17 17.33 -7.51
C LEU A 169 9.57 17.77 -6.08
N GLY A 170 10.63 18.59 -5.92
CA GLY A 170 11.11 19.07 -4.64
C GLY A 170 12.17 18.20 -3.97
N PHE A 171 12.60 17.08 -4.58
CA PHE A 171 13.68 16.25 -4.07
C PHE A 171 15.03 16.76 -4.54
N ILE A 172 15.77 17.46 -3.67
CA ILE A 172 17.09 18.00 -4.00
C ILE A 172 18.15 17.02 -3.51
N VAL A 173 18.84 16.40 -4.46
CA VAL A 173 19.98 15.51 -4.19
C VAL A 173 21.25 16.23 -4.61
N GLN A 174 22.17 16.40 -3.67
CA GLN A 174 23.49 16.94 -3.93
C GLN A 174 24.52 15.84 -3.75
N VAL A 175 25.22 15.51 -4.83
CA VAL A 175 26.30 14.52 -4.84
C VAL A 175 27.62 15.25 -4.66
N PRO A 176 28.55 14.76 -3.81
CA PRO A 176 29.91 15.32 -3.72
C PRO A 176 30.62 15.31 -5.08
N LYS A 177 31.37 16.36 -5.37
CA LYS A 177 32.08 16.53 -6.65
C LYS A 177 33.00 15.35 -7.01
N GLU A 178 33.64 14.78 -6.00
CA GLU A 178 34.51 13.62 -6.14
C GLU A 178 33.78 12.38 -6.63
N LEU A 179 32.49 12.20 -6.23
CA LEU A 179 31.63 11.11 -6.73
C LEU A 179 31.13 11.40 -8.14
N GLU A 180 30.80 12.67 -8.46
CA GLU A 180 30.45 13.06 -9.82
C GLU A 180 31.59 12.80 -10.80
N ALA A 181 32.84 13.11 -10.38
CA ALA A 181 34.04 12.95 -11.22
C ALA A 181 34.36 11.49 -11.58
N VAL A 182 33.92 10.51 -10.78
CA VAL A 182 34.13 9.08 -11.03
C VAL A 182 32.89 8.38 -11.58
N SER A 183 31.75 9.08 -11.64
CA SER A 183 30.51 8.54 -12.23
C SER A 183 30.61 8.52 -13.75
N GLN A 184 30.08 7.47 -14.37
CA GLN A 184 29.93 7.44 -15.82
C GLN A 184 28.82 8.41 -16.24
N GLU A 185 28.98 9.10 -17.38
CA GLU A 185 28.05 10.15 -17.85
C GLU A 185 26.66 9.62 -18.26
N ASP A 186 26.48 8.32 -18.32
CA ASP A 186 25.21 7.73 -18.70
C ASP A 186 24.29 7.50 -17.48
N ASN A 187 23.00 7.41 -17.74
CA ASN A 187 21.89 7.27 -16.81
C ASN A 187 21.97 6.06 -15.85
N SER A 188 23.15 5.59 -15.50
CA SER A 188 23.41 4.43 -14.64
C SER A 188 23.35 4.74 -13.14
N THR A 189 23.16 6.03 -12.77
CA THR A 189 23.04 6.43 -11.36
C THR A 189 21.67 6.04 -10.83
N PHE A 190 21.64 5.08 -9.92
CA PHE A 190 20.42 4.67 -9.18
C PHE A 190 20.27 5.53 -7.94
N PHE A 191 19.07 6.05 -7.74
CA PHE A 191 18.71 6.81 -6.56
C PHE A 191 17.59 6.11 -5.80
N ASN A 192 17.87 5.82 -4.52
CA ASN A 192 16.87 5.29 -3.60
C ASN A 192 16.90 6.15 -2.33
N MET A 193 15.73 6.71 -1.97
CA MET A 193 15.53 7.51 -0.77
C MET A 193 14.33 6.98 0.00
N ASN A 194 14.48 6.90 1.31
CA ASN A 194 13.37 6.66 2.22
C ASN A 194 13.39 7.76 3.30
N TYR A 195 12.33 8.57 3.31
CA TYR A 195 12.15 9.65 4.28
C TYR A 195 10.98 9.28 5.19
N ILE A 196 11.24 9.25 6.50
CA ILE A 196 10.22 8.96 7.52
C ILE A 196 10.21 10.11 8.51
N THR A 197 9.01 10.61 8.82
CA THR A 197 8.81 11.65 9.84
C THR A 197 7.59 11.37 10.67
N ASN A 198 7.64 11.75 11.95
CA ASN A 198 6.49 11.68 12.83
C ASN A 198 5.58 12.91 12.61
N LEU A 199 4.30 12.65 12.47
CA LEU A 199 3.28 13.68 12.34
C LEU A 199 2.74 14.11 13.72
N LYS A 200 2.18 15.31 13.78
CA LYS A 200 1.36 15.71 14.93
C LYS A 200 0.17 14.76 15.04
N GLY A 201 -0.04 14.19 16.22
CA GLY A 201 -1.10 13.18 16.44
C GLY A 201 -0.63 11.73 16.42
N GLY A 202 0.71 11.48 16.32
CA GLY A 202 1.32 10.15 16.52
C GLY A 202 1.45 9.28 15.27
N ALA A 203 0.88 9.70 14.14
CA ALA A 203 1.10 8.98 12.87
C ALA A 203 2.50 9.20 12.32
N LYS A 204 2.95 8.31 11.44
CA LYS A 204 4.19 8.45 10.68
C LYS A 204 3.86 8.70 9.20
N LEU A 205 4.56 9.64 8.57
CA LEU A 205 4.56 9.83 7.12
C LEU A 205 5.83 9.20 6.57
N GLN A 206 5.68 8.41 5.52
CA GLN A 206 6.81 7.84 4.77
C GLN A 206 6.73 8.29 3.32
N VAL A 207 7.87 8.71 2.78
CA VAL A 207 8.06 9.01 1.36
C VAL A 207 9.20 8.14 0.84
N THR A 208 8.92 7.29 -0.13
CA THR A 208 9.93 6.47 -0.78
C THR A 208 10.07 6.91 -2.23
N VAL A 209 11.30 7.17 -2.64
CA VAL A 209 11.67 7.45 -4.03
C VAL A 209 12.61 6.36 -4.48
N ALA A 210 12.25 5.62 -5.53
CA ALA A 210 13.03 4.49 -6.02
C ALA A 210 12.86 4.34 -7.53
N GLU A 211 13.76 3.60 -8.16
CA GLU A 211 13.57 3.14 -9.52
C GLU A 211 12.73 1.86 -9.55
N GLY A 212 11.93 1.73 -10.58
CA GLY A 212 11.10 0.56 -10.82
C GLY A 212 11.00 0.23 -12.30
N VAL A 213 10.28 -0.85 -12.59
CA VAL A 213 10.00 -1.28 -13.96
C VAL A 213 8.50 -1.51 -14.09
N LYS A 214 7.89 -0.90 -15.11
CA LYS A 214 6.49 -1.14 -15.47
C LYS A 214 6.46 -1.64 -16.92
N GLU A 215 5.94 -2.86 -17.13
CA GLU A 215 5.84 -3.49 -18.45
C GLU A 215 7.20 -3.53 -19.22
N GLY A 216 8.29 -3.78 -18.49
CA GLY A 216 9.64 -3.81 -19.06
C GLY A 216 10.29 -2.44 -19.26
N VAL A 217 9.58 -1.33 -18.95
CA VAL A 217 10.08 0.03 -19.11
C VAL A 217 10.49 0.60 -17.75
N PRO A 218 11.71 1.18 -17.62
CA PRO A 218 12.13 1.84 -16.39
C PRO A 218 11.25 3.06 -16.07
N ILE A 219 10.84 3.16 -14.82
CA ILE A 219 10.06 4.27 -14.28
C ILE A 219 10.69 4.81 -13.00
N GLN A 220 10.38 6.07 -12.66
CA GLN A 220 10.62 6.61 -11.35
C GLN A 220 9.42 6.37 -10.45
N VAL A 221 9.60 5.66 -9.36
CA VAL A 221 8.54 5.40 -8.37
C VAL A 221 8.63 6.44 -7.26
N VAL A 222 7.50 7.01 -6.91
CA VAL A 222 7.32 7.82 -5.69
C VAL A 222 6.14 7.25 -4.92
N GLU A 223 6.43 6.70 -3.76
CA GLU A 223 5.42 6.20 -2.83
C GLU A 223 5.25 7.19 -1.67
N LEU A 224 4.00 7.54 -1.40
CA LEU A 224 3.59 8.34 -0.25
C LEU A 224 2.72 7.46 0.66
N GLY A 225 3.05 7.37 1.93
CA GLY A 225 2.28 6.57 2.86
C GLY A 225 2.23 7.13 4.27
N THR A 226 1.21 6.73 5.01
CA THR A 226 1.09 7.00 6.45
C THR A 226 0.87 5.71 7.22
N THR A 227 1.32 5.70 8.46
CA THR A 227 1.12 4.61 9.41
C THR A 227 0.55 5.17 10.71
N HIS A 228 -0.56 4.60 11.16
CA HIS A 228 -1.15 4.81 12.48
C HIS A 228 -1.03 3.53 13.30
N GLU A 229 -0.72 3.65 14.57
CA GLU A 229 -0.59 2.51 15.50
C GLU A 229 -1.76 2.52 16.49
N SER A 230 -2.14 1.33 16.98
CA SER A 230 -3.18 1.13 18.03
C SER A 230 -4.53 1.77 17.68
N VAL A 231 -5.10 1.33 16.56
CA VAL A 231 -6.38 1.85 16.05
C VAL A 231 -7.52 0.93 16.47
N ARG A 232 -8.57 1.50 17.07
CA ARG A 232 -9.73 0.74 17.53
C ARG A 232 -10.41 -0.03 16.40
N PRO A 233 -10.93 -1.24 16.66
CA PRO A 233 -11.51 -2.12 15.65
C PRO A 233 -12.96 -1.73 15.33
N THR A 234 -13.20 -0.46 15.03
CA THR A 234 -14.51 0.00 14.56
C THR A 234 -14.40 0.58 13.16
N LYS A 235 -15.44 0.35 12.34
CA LYS A 235 -15.48 0.90 10.98
C LYS A 235 -15.32 2.42 10.98
N LYS A 236 -15.94 3.09 11.95
CA LYS A 236 -15.87 4.55 12.06
C LYS A 236 -14.43 5.03 12.28
N ASP A 237 -13.75 4.49 13.29
CA ASP A 237 -12.38 4.91 13.61
C ASP A 237 -11.40 4.60 12.47
N LEU A 238 -11.56 3.44 11.81
CA LEU A 238 -10.76 3.06 10.66
C LEU A 238 -10.94 4.02 9.47
N LEU A 239 -12.20 4.28 9.07
CA LEU A 239 -12.47 5.18 7.96
C LEU A 239 -12.05 6.62 8.25
N GLU A 240 -12.23 7.10 9.48
CA GLU A 240 -11.80 8.44 9.89
C GLU A 240 -10.29 8.62 9.73
N ILE A 241 -9.49 7.69 10.25
CA ILE A 241 -8.02 7.72 10.15
C ILE A 241 -7.56 7.59 8.70
N ILE A 242 -8.17 6.69 7.92
CA ILE A 242 -7.80 6.49 6.52
C ILE A 242 -8.13 7.74 5.69
N ASN A 243 -9.26 8.40 5.93
CA ASN A 243 -9.64 9.63 5.22
C ASN A 243 -8.72 10.80 5.57
N ILE A 244 -8.37 10.99 6.85
CA ILE A 244 -7.38 12.00 7.28
C ILE A 244 -6.04 11.76 6.57
N SER A 245 -5.62 10.51 6.48
CA SER A 245 -4.39 10.12 5.80
C SER A 245 -4.44 10.36 4.30
N HIS A 246 -5.56 10.01 3.65
CA HIS A 246 -5.79 10.28 2.24
C HIS A 246 -5.67 11.79 1.93
N ASP A 247 -6.38 12.63 2.68
CA ASP A 247 -6.40 14.08 2.44
C ASP A 247 -5.00 14.69 2.60
N LEU A 248 -4.22 14.21 3.57
CA LEU A 248 -2.84 14.63 3.76
C LEU A 248 -1.96 14.22 2.56
N ILE A 249 -2.04 12.95 2.15
CA ILE A 249 -1.25 12.43 1.03
C ILE A 249 -1.64 13.11 -0.27
N GLU A 250 -2.95 13.32 -0.53
CA GLU A 250 -3.44 14.03 -1.71
C GLU A 250 -2.86 15.44 -1.77
N LYS A 251 -2.89 16.17 -0.64
CA LYS A 251 -2.32 17.52 -0.55
C LYS A 251 -0.83 17.53 -0.87
N ILE A 252 -0.05 16.62 -0.25
CA ILE A 252 1.40 16.51 -0.50
C ILE A 252 1.66 16.17 -1.97
N PHE A 253 0.91 15.22 -2.53
CA PHE A 253 1.03 14.81 -3.92
C PHE A 253 0.75 15.96 -4.88
N MET A 254 -0.34 16.70 -4.67
CA MET A 254 -0.72 17.83 -5.50
C MET A 254 0.31 18.96 -5.47
N ASP A 255 0.83 19.30 -4.29
CA ASP A 255 1.87 20.32 -4.13
C ASP A 255 3.18 19.87 -4.81
N MET A 256 3.59 18.64 -4.59
CA MET A 256 4.82 18.05 -5.15
C MET A 256 4.77 17.98 -6.68
N THR A 257 3.62 17.59 -7.25
CA THR A 257 3.47 17.39 -8.70
C THR A 257 3.03 18.63 -9.46
N ALA A 258 2.78 19.75 -8.78
CA ALA A 258 2.35 21.00 -9.42
C ALA A 258 3.17 21.40 -10.67
N PRO A 259 4.53 21.26 -10.68
CA PRO A 259 5.33 21.60 -11.86
C PRO A 259 5.08 20.71 -13.09
N ILE A 260 4.46 19.55 -12.92
CA ILE A 260 4.22 18.58 -13.99
C ILE A 260 2.73 18.33 -14.27
N HIS A 261 1.81 19.12 -13.69
CA HIS A 261 0.37 18.96 -13.91
C HIS A 261 -0.02 19.01 -15.40
N SER A 262 0.66 19.84 -16.21
CA SER A 262 0.42 19.88 -17.65
C SER A 262 0.66 18.53 -18.33
N LYS A 263 1.65 17.77 -17.90
CA LYS A 263 1.95 16.41 -18.39
C LYS A 263 0.97 15.37 -17.85
N MET A 264 0.40 15.60 -16.68
CA MET A 264 -0.64 14.76 -16.07
C MET A 264 -2.02 14.99 -16.72
N LYS A 265 -2.22 16.05 -17.48
CA LYS A 265 -3.45 16.41 -18.20
C LYS A 265 -4.65 16.49 -17.24
N PRO A 266 -4.80 17.59 -16.49
CA PRO A 266 -5.95 17.77 -15.62
C PRO A 266 -7.24 17.73 -16.44
N LYS A 267 -8.24 16.99 -15.95
CA LYS A 267 -9.58 16.94 -16.54
C LYS A 267 -10.30 18.23 -16.18
N GLU A 268 -10.85 18.90 -17.18
CA GLU A 268 -11.86 19.93 -16.95
C GLU A 268 -13.10 19.25 -16.35
N VAL A 269 -13.54 19.71 -15.18
CA VAL A 269 -14.73 19.24 -14.47
C VAL A 269 -15.93 20.06 -14.88
#